data_ac5e495654ab2e6a9b34eb8a5a9a8255
#
_entry.id   ac5e495654ab2e6a9b34eb8a5a9a8255
#
_cell.length_a   1.000
_cell.length_b   1.000
_cell.length_c   1.000
_cell.angle_alpha   90.00
_cell.angle_beta   90.00
_cell.angle_gamma   90.00
#
_symmetry.space_group_name_H-M   'P 1'
#
loop_
_entity.id
_entity.type
_entity.pdbx_description
1 polymer ?
#
loop_
_entity_poly.entity_id
_entity_poly.type
_entity_poly.pdbx_seq_one_letter_code
_entity_poly.pdbx_strand_id
1 'polypeptide(L)'
;MRRYALITIPLLLAASAAALCAGAQSIGTSSVVSVVAPPAGVTTEVAADASSAPRASSLSAEVPIADEVLVRKSERRLYLLRHGEVLRSYRVALGLMPEGPKERSGDFRTPEGRYQLTRRNSRSDYFLSIQVSYPNAEDLRRAQRDHVNPGGSIMIHGLPNYQRHPPDYYAAADWTDGCIGMSNSDMVELWLMVQDNTPIEIRP
;
A
#
# COMPACT_ATOMS: atom_id res chain seq x y z
N MET A 1 -50.46 2.69 23.05
CA MET A 1 -50.85 1.79 21.94
C MET A 1 -50.37 2.43 20.63
N ARG A 2 -49.26 2.00 20.09
CA ARG A 2 -48.77 2.43 18.76
C ARG A 2 -48.66 1.19 17.90
N ARG A 3 -49.39 1.20 16.79
CA ARG A 3 -49.52 0.11 15.82
C ARG A 3 -48.29 0.08 14.92
N TYR A 4 -47.59 -1.06 14.83
CA TYR A 4 -46.52 -1.30 13.86
C TYR A 4 -47.16 -1.80 12.56
N ALA A 5 -46.94 -1.08 11.47
CA ALA A 5 -47.31 -1.50 10.13
C ALA A 5 -46.19 -2.38 9.56
N LEU A 6 -46.52 -3.63 9.24
CA LEU A 6 -45.66 -4.56 8.51
C LEU A 6 -45.71 -4.20 7.02
N ILE A 7 -44.56 -3.83 6.47
CA ILE A 7 -44.41 -3.65 5.03
C ILE A 7 -43.82 -4.94 4.46
N THR A 8 -44.63 -5.66 3.69
CA THR A 8 -44.26 -6.84 2.92
C THR A 8 -43.67 -6.39 1.58
N ILE A 9 -42.41 -6.79 1.29
CA ILE A 9 -41.74 -6.58 -0.01
C ILE A 9 -41.91 -7.87 -0.84
N PRO A 10 -42.45 -7.82 -2.08
CA PRO A 10 -42.53 -9.00 -2.94
C PRO A 10 -41.19 -9.38 -3.55
N LEU A 11 -40.89 -10.67 -3.51
CA LEU A 11 -39.76 -11.35 -4.12
C LEU A 11 -40.00 -11.45 -5.64
N LEU A 12 -39.23 -10.77 -6.46
CA LEU A 12 -39.23 -10.95 -7.93
C LEU A 12 -38.16 -11.99 -8.28
N LEU A 13 -38.64 -13.16 -8.70
CA LEU A 13 -37.83 -14.17 -9.41
C LEU A 13 -37.69 -13.71 -10.86
N ALA A 14 -36.46 -13.57 -11.36
CA ALA A 14 -36.17 -13.48 -12.80
C ALA A 14 -35.23 -14.63 -13.20
N ALA A 15 -35.77 -15.41 -14.13
CA ALA A 15 -35.16 -16.64 -14.64
C ALA A 15 -34.07 -16.39 -15.69
N SER A 16 -33.18 -17.38 -15.74
CA SER A 16 -32.18 -17.80 -16.71
C SER A 16 -32.35 -17.37 -18.18
N ALA A 17 -31.22 -17.01 -18.81
CA ALA A 17 -30.97 -17.36 -20.21
C ALA A 17 -29.48 -17.72 -20.38
N ALA A 18 -29.24 -19.00 -20.61
CA ALA A 18 -27.97 -19.54 -21.06
C ALA A 18 -27.86 -19.28 -22.57
N ALA A 19 -26.73 -18.71 -23.00
CA ALA A 19 -26.33 -18.68 -24.41
C ALA A 19 -25.00 -19.42 -24.55
N LEU A 20 -25.09 -20.60 -25.12
CA LEU A 20 -24.00 -21.39 -25.69
C LEU A 20 -23.53 -20.71 -26.98
N CYS A 21 -22.27 -20.40 -27.13
CA CYS A 21 -21.65 -20.22 -28.42
C CYS A 21 -20.32 -20.96 -28.46
N ALA A 22 -20.33 -21.99 -29.28
CA ALA A 22 -19.20 -22.82 -29.66
C ALA A 22 -18.38 -22.17 -30.77
N GLY A 23 -17.05 -22.43 -30.74
CA GLY A 23 -16.29 -22.61 -31.99
C GLY A 23 -15.46 -21.44 -32.46
N ALA A 24 -14.13 -21.57 -32.38
CA ALA A 24 -13.29 -21.62 -33.60
C ALA A 24 -11.83 -21.84 -33.20
N GLN A 25 -11.29 -22.96 -33.62
CA GLN A 25 -9.87 -23.29 -33.66
C GLN A 25 -9.19 -22.45 -34.73
N SER A 26 -8.07 -21.82 -34.45
CA SER A 26 -7.16 -21.38 -35.49
C SER A 26 -5.75 -21.91 -35.20
N ILE A 27 -5.32 -22.72 -36.14
CA ILE A 27 -4.03 -23.33 -36.32
C ILE A 27 -3.04 -22.22 -36.68
N GLY A 28 -2.08 -21.95 -35.87
CA GLY A 28 -0.97 -21.00 -36.12
C GLY A 28 0.31 -21.77 -36.43
N THR A 29 0.80 -21.60 -37.65
CA THR A 29 1.96 -22.19 -38.27
C THR A 29 3.29 -21.92 -37.54
N SER A 30 4.04 -23.01 -37.28
CA SER A 30 5.45 -22.98 -36.92
C SER A 30 6.31 -22.46 -38.06
N SER A 31 6.99 -21.35 -37.82
CA SER A 31 8.08 -20.88 -38.68
C SER A 31 9.40 -21.46 -38.20
N VAL A 32 9.92 -22.41 -38.97
CA VAL A 32 11.30 -22.92 -38.81
C VAL A 32 12.27 -21.91 -39.39
N VAL A 33 13.10 -21.32 -38.52
CA VAL A 33 14.23 -20.51 -38.93
C VAL A 33 15.39 -21.44 -39.29
N SER A 34 15.71 -21.54 -40.57
CA SER A 34 16.92 -22.25 -41.05
C SER A 34 18.15 -21.43 -40.70
N VAL A 35 19.02 -22.01 -39.87
CA VAL A 35 20.36 -21.49 -39.58
C VAL A 35 21.29 -21.91 -40.70
N VAL A 36 21.73 -20.94 -41.49
CA VAL A 36 22.78 -21.12 -42.50
C VAL A 36 24.13 -20.94 -41.84
N ALA A 37 24.97 -21.97 -41.88
CA ALA A 37 26.35 -21.93 -41.38
C ALA A 37 27.24 -21.12 -42.37
N PRO A 38 28.15 -20.26 -41.88
CA PRO A 38 29.14 -19.59 -42.70
C PRO A 38 30.37 -20.49 -43.00
N PRO A 39 31.02 -20.27 -44.14
CA PRO A 39 32.20 -21.06 -44.53
C PRO A 39 33.45 -20.72 -43.71
N ALA A 40 34.25 -21.75 -43.50
CA ALA A 40 35.51 -21.68 -42.78
C ALA A 40 36.58 -20.95 -43.61
N GLY A 41 37.40 -20.12 -42.95
CA GLY A 41 38.73 -19.75 -43.40
C GLY A 41 38.97 -18.26 -43.56
N VAL A 42 39.48 -17.62 -42.49
CA VAL A 42 40.60 -16.68 -42.52
C VAL A 42 41.10 -16.55 -41.09
N THR A 43 42.26 -17.10 -40.79
CA THR A 43 43.04 -16.85 -39.57
C THR A 43 43.74 -15.49 -39.72
N THR A 44 43.29 -14.51 -38.96
CA THR A 44 44.09 -13.34 -38.71
C THR A 44 44.31 -13.24 -37.20
N GLU A 45 45.55 -13.55 -36.85
CA GLU A 45 46.06 -13.41 -35.50
C GLU A 45 46.17 -11.91 -35.18
N VAL A 46 45.34 -11.42 -34.31
CA VAL A 46 45.44 -10.08 -33.75
C VAL A 46 45.71 -10.22 -32.25
N ALA A 47 46.90 -9.72 -31.88
CA ALA A 47 47.42 -9.71 -30.54
C ALA A 47 46.38 -9.17 -29.53
N ALA A 48 46.19 -9.93 -28.45
CA ALA A 48 45.38 -9.54 -27.32
C ALA A 48 46.07 -8.42 -26.55
N ASP A 49 45.54 -7.21 -26.66
CA ASP A 49 45.73 -6.19 -25.62
C ASP A 49 44.60 -6.36 -24.60
N ALA A 50 44.90 -7.14 -23.56
CA ALA A 50 44.02 -7.36 -22.44
C ALA A 50 44.26 -6.25 -21.41
N SER A 51 43.72 -5.05 -21.64
CA SER A 51 43.74 -4.03 -20.62
C SER A 51 42.43 -3.24 -20.59
N SER A 52 41.81 -3.29 -19.40
CA SER A 52 40.70 -2.45 -18.94
C SER A 52 39.32 -2.67 -19.55
N ALA A 53 38.70 -3.82 -19.25
CA ALA A 53 37.27 -3.82 -19.07
C ALA A 53 36.97 -2.97 -17.81
N PRO A 54 36.07 -1.97 -17.89
CA PRO A 54 35.64 -1.28 -16.69
C PRO A 54 34.93 -2.33 -15.82
N ARG A 55 35.51 -2.59 -14.62
CA ARG A 55 34.79 -3.32 -13.58
C ARG A 55 33.48 -2.61 -13.42
N ALA A 56 32.37 -3.25 -13.84
CA ALA A 56 31.06 -2.90 -13.44
C ALA A 56 31.05 -3.01 -11.92
N SER A 57 31.28 -1.89 -11.24
CA SER A 57 30.98 -1.74 -9.82
C SER A 57 29.52 -2.05 -9.72
N SER A 58 29.18 -3.25 -9.24
CA SER A 58 27.84 -3.60 -8.83
C SER A 58 27.48 -2.65 -7.69
N LEU A 59 26.94 -1.48 -8.03
CA LEU A 59 26.23 -0.63 -7.11
C LEU A 59 24.96 -1.39 -6.72
N SER A 60 25.11 -2.37 -5.81
CA SER A 60 24.02 -2.76 -4.94
C SER A 60 23.70 -1.51 -4.13
N ALA A 61 22.87 -0.64 -4.67
CA ALA A 61 22.34 0.48 -3.91
C ALA A 61 21.54 -0.13 -2.77
N GLU A 62 22.18 -0.24 -1.61
CA GLU A 62 21.53 -0.73 -0.40
C GLU A 62 20.40 0.22 -0.10
N VAL A 63 19.16 -0.30 -0.03
CA VAL A 63 17.98 0.50 0.27
C VAL A 63 18.16 1.07 1.68
N PRO A 64 18.20 2.40 1.86
CA PRO A 64 18.42 2.98 3.18
C PRO A 64 17.23 2.66 4.09
N ILE A 65 17.52 2.15 5.29
CA ILE A 65 16.52 1.84 6.28
C ILE A 65 16.23 3.08 7.14
N ALA A 66 14.96 3.43 7.28
CA ALA A 66 14.49 4.49 8.16
C ALA A 66 14.47 3.99 9.62
N ASP A 67 14.86 4.87 10.54
CA ASP A 67 14.81 4.61 11.98
C ASP A 67 13.59 5.27 12.66
N GLU A 68 12.87 6.15 11.95
CA GLU A 68 11.65 6.79 12.42
C GLU A 68 10.70 7.10 11.26
N VAL A 69 9.41 7.06 11.53
CA VAL A 69 8.34 7.54 10.63
C VAL A 69 7.64 8.72 11.27
N LEU A 70 7.49 9.83 10.54
CA LEU A 70 6.74 11.00 10.97
C LEU A 70 5.56 11.24 10.04
N VAL A 71 4.35 11.35 10.59
CA VAL A 71 3.16 11.76 9.85
C VAL A 71 2.72 13.13 10.32
N ARG A 72 2.58 14.08 9.39
CA ARG A 72 2.00 15.40 9.64
C ARG A 72 0.63 15.47 8.95
N LYS A 73 -0.41 15.43 9.77
CA LYS A 73 -1.80 15.34 9.29
C LYS A 73 -2.20 16.58 8.49
N SER A 74 -1.83 17.78 8.96
CA SER A 74 -2.11 19.03 8.27
C SER A 74 -1.48 19.11 6.87
N GLU A 75 -0.33 18.46 6.69
CA GLU A 75 0.38 18.43 5.41
C GLU A 75 -0.07 17.27 4.50
N ARG A 76 -0.83 16.29 5.02
CA ARG A 76 -1.10 14.98 4.37
C ARG A 76 0.20 14.34 3.89
N ARG A 77 1.23 14.34 4.76
CA ARG A 77 2.55 13.82 4.45
C ARG A 77 3.01 12.81 5.49
N LEU A 78 3.66 11.75 5.00
CA LEU A 78 4.44 10.80 5.75
C LEU A 78 5.91 10.96 5.34
N TYR A 79 6.78 11.05 6.32
CA TYR A 79 8.22 11.19 6.15
C TYR A 79 8.92 9.96 6.73
N LEU A 80 9.86 9.38 5.99
CA LEU A 80 10.83 8.42 6.50
C LEU A 80 12.08 9.18 6.93
N LEU A 81 12.48 8.99 8.17
CA LEU A 81 13.62 9.67 8.76
C LEU A 81 14.74 8.66 9.06
N ARG A 82 15.97 9.13 9.01
CA ARG A 82 17.15 8.44 9.51
C ARG A 82 18.05 9.46 10.18
N HIS A 83 18.32 9.25 11.47
CA HIS A 83 19.09 10.18 12.31
C HIS A 83 18.56 11.62 12.27
N GLY A 84 17.22 11.77 12.16
CA GLY A 84 16.54 13.06 12.08
C GLY A 84 16.51 13.69 10.68
N GLU A 85 17.19 13.11 9.69
CA GLU A 85 17.17 13.58 8.31
C GLU A 85 16.08 12.88 7.48
N VAL A 86 15.43 13.62 6.58
CA VAL A 86 14.38 13.08 5.71
C VAL A 86 14.99 12.28 4.57
N LEU A 87 14.74 10.97 4.55
CA LEU A 87 15.10 10.09 3.43
C LEU A 87 14.07 10.16 2.30
N ARG A 88 12.77 10.16 2.66
CA ARG A 88 11.63 10.11 1.73
C ARG A 88 10.45 10.87 2.30
N SER A 89 9.57 11.31 1.41
CA SER A 89 8.33 11.98 1.76
C SER A 89 7.23 11.54 0.81
N TYR A 90 6.11 11.07 1.36
CA TYR A 90 4.97 10.57 0.59
C TYR A 90 3.70 11.36 0.91
N ARG A 91 2.84 11.54 -0.10
CA ARG A 91 1.48 11.98 0.14
C ARG A 91 0.68 10.85 0.77
N VAL A 92 -0.14 11.18 1.76
CA VAL A 92 -1.04 10.21 2.40
C VAL A 92 -2.47 10.75 2.46
N ALA A 93 -3.43 9.83 2.46
CA ALA A 93 -4.81 10.05 2.82
C ALA A 93 -5.02 9.65 4.28
N LEU A 94 -5.86 10.37 4.98
CA LEU A 94 -6.19 10.14 6.37
C LEU A 94 -7.64 9.66 6.53
N GLY A 95 -8.10 9.57 7.78
CA GLY A 95 -9.50 9.36 8.08
C GLY A 95 -10.38 10.51 7.56
N LEU A 96 -11.65 10.21 7.24
CA LEU A 96 -12.63 11.17 6.71
C LEU A 96 -12.81 12.41 7.59
N MET A 97 -12.50 12.32 8.90
CA MET A 97 -12.51 13.42 9.86
C MET A 97 -11.08 13.64 10.37
N PRO A 98 -10.19 14.27 9.57
CA PRO A 98 -8.74 14.26 9.85
C PRO A 98 -8.33 15.13 11.04
N GLU A 99 -9.16 16.08 11.47
CA GLU A 99 -8.81 17.01 12.52
C GLU A 99 -8.92 16.42 13.92
N GLY A 100 -7.90 16.68 14.74
CA GLY A 100 -7.81 16.23 16.13
C GLY A 100 -7.45 14.74 16.27
N PRO A 101 -7.15 14.30 17.51
CA PRO A 101 -6.79 12.92 17.80
C PRO A 101 -8.00 11.99 17.67
N LYS A 102 -7.71 10.70 17.44
CA LYS A 102 -8.71 9.65 17.54
C LYS A 102 -9.11 9.43 18.99
N GLU A 103 -10.42 9.46 19.27
CA GLU A 103 -10.97 9.36 20.62
C GLU A 103 -11.78 8.09 20.83
N ARG A 104 -12.51 7.63 19.80
CA ARG A 104 -13.40 6.46 19.91
C ARG A 104 -13.51 5.70 18.58
N SER A 105 -14.01 4.48 18.68
CA SER A 105 -14.35 3.66 17.52
C SER A 105 -15.39 4.38 16.64
N GLY A 106 -15.18 4.37 15.32
CA GLY A 106 -16.12 4.97 14.36
C GLY A 106 -16.10 6.51 14.28
N ASP A 107 -15.10 7.18 14.84
CA ASP A 107 -14.96 8.64 14.74
C ASP A 107 -14.30 9.11 13.44
N PHE A 108 -13.86 8.17 12.60
CA PHE A 108 -13.18 8.43 11.32
C PHE A 108 -11.92 9.28 11.42
N ARG A 109 -11.29 9.31 12.60
CA ARG A 109 -10.06 10.08 12.86
C ARG A 109 -8.84 9.19 12.81
N THR A 110 -7.75 9.72 12.25
CA THR A 110 -6.42 9.15 12.38
C THR A 110 -5.84 9.58 13.73
N PRO A 111 -5.28 8.66 14.54
CA PRO A 111 -4.77 8.99 15.86
C PRO A 111 -3.59 9.97 15.80
N GLU A 112 -3.36 10.67 16.91
CA GLU A 112 -2.19 11.52 17.14
C GLU A 112 -1.43 11.00 18.35
N GLY A 113 -0.10 10.99 18.25
CA GLY A 113 0.76 10.46 19.31
C GLY A 113 1.93 9.64 18.80
N ARG A 114 2.57 8.92 19.71
CA ARG A 114 3.72 8.06 19.43
C ARG A 114 3.31 6.60 19.53
N TYR A 115 3.65 5.85 18.47
CA TYR A 115 3.32 4.44 18.30
C TYR A 115 4.51 3.69 17.69
N GLN A 116 4.30 2.44 17.36
CA GLN A 116 5.25 1.59 16.63
C GLN A 116 4.56 0.95 15.43
N LEU A 117 5.32 0.72 14.39
CA LEU A 117 4.92 -0.12 13.28
C LEU A 117 5.16 -1.58 13.68
N THR A 118 4.12 -2.40 13.75
CA THR A 118 4.21 -3.74 14.31
C THR A 118 4.07 -4.83 13.25
N ARG A 119 2.87 -5.28 12.98
CA ARG A 119 2.62 -6.42 12.10
C ARG A 119 2.47 -6.01 10.65
N ARG A 120 3.20 -6.67 9.77
CA ARG A 120 3.08 -6.56 8.32
C ARG A 120 2.08 -7.56 7.77
N ASN A 121 1.28 -7.16 6.78
CA ASN A 121 0.35 -8.03 6.08
C ASN A 121 0.49 -7.87 4.56
N SER A 122 1.07 -8.88 3.90
CA SER A 122 1.22 -8.94 2.45
C SER A 122 -0.03 -9.44 1.72
N ARG A 123 -1.07 -9.87 2.45
CA ARG A 123 -2.38 -10.30 1.92
C ARG A 123 -3.49 -9.39 2.44
N SER A 124 -3.22 -8.08 2.42
CA SER A 124 -4.19 -7.07 2.82
C SER A 124 -5.23 -6.86 1.73
N ASP A 125 -6.48 -6.54 2.12
CA ASP A 125 -7.52 -6.05 1.20
C ASP A 125 -7.15 -4.69 0.56
N TYR A 126 -6.10 -4.07 1.09
CA TYR A 126 -5.53 -2.79 0.65
C TYR A 126 -4.08 -2.95 0.18
N PHE A 127 -3.82 -3.90 -0.73
CA PHE A 127 -2.51 -4.20 -1.30
C PHE A 127 -1.51 -4.71 -0.26
N LEU A 128 -0.81 -3.85 0.44
CA LEU A 128 0.08 -4.13 1.57
C LEU A 128 -0.37 -3.31 2.77
N SER A 129 -0.17 -3.81 3.99
CA SER A 129 -0.43 -3.00 5.19
C SER A 129 0.56 -3.26 6.31
N ILE A 130 0.83 -2.22 7.10
CA ILE A 130 1.63 -2.29 8.33
C ILE A 130 0.80 -1.71 9.47
N GLN A 131 0.68 -2.46 10.55
CA GLN A 131 -0.12 -2.07 11.70
C GLN A 131 0.60 -1.02 12.55
N VAL A 132 -0.14 0.01 12.94
CA VAL A 132 0.23 0.99 13.97
C VAL A 132 -0.25 0.49 15.32
N SER A 133 0.58 0.58 16.37
CA SER A 133 0.29 0.07 17.71
C SER A 133 -0.72 0.93 18.50
N TYR A 134 -1.70 1.48 17.78
CA TYR A 134 -2.85 2.16 18.40
C TYR A 134 -3.88 1.13 18.90
N PRO A 135 -4.53 1.33 20.09
CA PRO A 135 -4.30 2.41 21.04
C PRO A 135 -3.10 2.14 21.96
N ASN A 136 -2.36 3.20 22.30
CA ASN A 136 -1.31 3.15 23.34
C ASN A 136 -1.90 3.33 24.76
N ALA A 137 -1.05 3.34 25.78
CA ALA A 137 -1.49 3.46 27.17
C ALA A 137 -2.21 4.80 27.47
N GLU A 138 -1.85 5.88 26.77
CA GLU A 138 -2.49 7.18 26.94
C GLU A 138 -3.88 7.21 26.30
N ASP A 139 -4.01 6.65 25.10
CA ASP A 139 -5.30 6.49 24.42
C ASP A 139 -6.28 5.67 25.25
N LEU A 140 -5.79 4.56 25.83
CA LEU A 140 -6.60 3.71 26.72
C LEU A 140 -7.06 4.44 27.98
N ARG A 141 -6.16 5.22 28.63
CA ARG A 141 -6.55 6.02 29.79
C ARG A 141 -7.57 7.09 29.45
N ARG A 142 -7.43 7.75 28.29
CA ARG A 142 -8.39 8.74 27.80
C ARG A 142 -9.75 8.08 27.56
N ALA A 143 -9.77 6.98 26.83
CA ALA A 143 -11.00 6.24 26.52
C ALA A 143 -11.73 5.73 27.81
N GLN A 144 -10.97 5.30 28.83
CA GLN A 144 -11.53 4.91 30.12
C GLN A 144 -12.19 6.08 30.87
N ARG A 145 -11.54 7.26 30.92
CA ARG A 145 -12.13 8.46 31.53
C ARG A 145 -13.44 8.87 30.84
N ASP A 146 -13.45 8.75 29.51
CA ASP A 146 -14.58 9.20 28.67
C ASP A 146 -15.65 8.10 28.49
N HIS A 147 -15.45 6.91 29.09
CA HIS A 147 -16.32 5.74 29.00
C HIS A 147 -16.63 5.32 27.57
N VAL A 148 -15.63 5.37 26.68
CA VAL A 148 -15.76 5.00 25.26
C VAL A 148 -14.80 3.86 24.89
N ASN A 149 -15.13 3.15 23.81
CA ASN A 149 -14.20 2.21 23.17
C ASN A 149 -13.26 2.99 22.22
N PRO A 150 -11.94 2.99 22.41
CA PRO A 150 -11.02 3.72 21.54
C PRO A 150 -10.99 3.18 20.12
N GLY A 151 -11.42 1.94 19.91
CA GLY A 151 -11.23 1.22 18.65
C GLY A 151 -9.83 0.65 18.54
N GLY A 152 -9.37 0.45 17.30
CA GLY A 152 -8.07 -0.14 16.98
C GLY A 152 -7.91 -0.35 15.48
N SER A 153 -7.02 -1.27 15.11
CA SER A 153 -6.80 -1.67 13.70
C SER A 153 -6.40 -0.51 12.79
N ILE A 154 -5.60 0.43 13.31
CA ILE A 154 -5.02 1.50 12.50
C ILE A 154 -3.83 0.94 11.71
N MET A 155 -3.83 1.16 10.41
CA MET A 155 -2.83 0.66 9.48
C MET A 155 -2.26 1.80 8.62
N ILE A 156 -1.01 1.65 8.18
CA ILE A 156 -0.54 2.27 6.94
C ILE A 156 -0.78 1.24 5.84
N HIS A 157 -1.40 1.63 4.71
CA HIS A 157 -1.76 0.69 3.67
C HIS A 157 -1.82 1.32 2.27
N GLY A 158 -1.77 0.49 1.24
CA GLY A 158 -1.96 0.89 -0.14
C GLY A 158 -3.42 1.14 -0.51
N LEU A 159 -3.71 1.17 -1.79
CA LEU A 159 -5.06 1.33 -2.31
C LEU A 159 -5.90 0.06 -2.10
N PRO A 160 -7.23 0.17 -2.03
CA PRO A 160 -8.10 -1.01 -1.97
C PRO A 160 -7.94 -1.86 -3.22
N ASN A 161 -7.93 -3.20 -3.06
CA ASN A 161 -7.81 -4.13 -4.18
C ASN A 161 -9.01 -4.02 -5.16
N TYR A 162 -10.16 -3.60 -4.64
CA TYR A 162 -11.35 -3.26 -5.43
C TYR A 162 -11.67 -1.78 -5.28
N GLN A 163 -11.22 -0.98 -6.25
CA GLN A 163 -11.44 0.45 -6.24
C GLN A 163 -12.88 0.77 -6.65
N ARG A 164 -13.59 1.53 -5.80
CA ARG A 164 -14.97 1.99 -6.03
C ARG A 164 -15.05 3.41 -6.61
N HIS A 165 -13.93 4.11 -6.63
CA HIS A 165 -13.81 5.49 -7.11
C HIS A 165 -12.70 5.59 -8.16
N PRO A 166 -12.71 6.63 -9.00
CA PRO A 166 -11.61 6.90 -9.95
C PRO A 166 -10.27 7.08 -9.21
N PRO A 167 -9.13 6.82 -9.86
CA PRO A 167 -7.79 6.95 -9.26
C PRO A 167 -7.54 8.32 -8.63
N ASP A 168 -8.01 9.41 -9.27
CA ASP A 168 -7.84 10.79 -8.79
C ASP A 168 -8.51 11.04 -7.43
N TYR A 169 -9.58 10.33 -7.12
CA TYR A 169 -10.20 10.39 -5.79
C TYR A 169 -9.24 9.95 -4.70
N TYR A 170 -8.59 8.80 -4.88
CA TYR A 170 -7.63 8.27 -3.90
C TYR A 170 -6.37 9.12 -3.78
N ALA A 171 -6.02 9.84 -4.83
CA ALA A 171 -4.87 10.75 -4.83
C ALA A 171 -5.16 12.09 -4.15
N ALA A 172 -6.41 12.56 -4.11
CA ALA A 172 -6.78 13.90 -3.67
C ALA A 172 -7.47 13.95 -2.30
N ALA A 173 -8.34 12.97 -2.00
CA ALA A 173 -9.21 12.97 -0.83
C ALA A 173 -8.63 12.23 0.38
N ASP A 174 -9.15 12.55 1.58
CA ASP A 174 -9.09 11.67 2.74
C ASP A 174 -10.25 10.67 2.62
N TRP A 175 -9.97 9.37 2.65
CA TRP A 175 -10.96 8.34 2.30
C TRP A 175 -10.96 7.13 3.23
N THR A 176 -10.17 7.16 4.31
CA THR A 176 -10.08 6.03 5.23
C THR A 176 -10.99 6.21 6.45
N ASP A 177 -11.20 5.12 7.21
CA ASP A 177 -11.91 5.16 8.48
C ASP A 177 -10.99 5.49 9.67
N GLY A 178 -9.80 6.06 9.39
CA GLY A 178 -8.80 6.44 10.39
C GLY A 178 -7.41 5.86 10.12
N CYS A 179 -7.27 5.00 9.13
CA CYS A 179 -5.97 4.50 8.66
C CYS A 179 -5.19 5.59 7.89
N ILE A 180 -3.97 5.28 7.53
CA ILE A 180 -3.10 6.12 6.70
C ILE A 180 -2.98 5.42 5.34
N GLY A 181 -3.69 5.95 4.32
CA GLY A 181 -3.70 5.42 2.96
C GLY A 181 -2.63 6.08 2.09
N MET A 182 -2.01 5.33 1.18
CA MET A 182 -1.02 5.86 0.24
C MET A 182 -1.06 5.12 -1.10
N SER A 183 -0.30 5.57 -2.09
CA SER A 183 -0.21 4.86 -3.37
C SER A 183 0.45 3.49 -3.19
N ASN A 184 0.16 2.54 -4.09
CA ASN A 184 0.77 1.21 -4.02
C ASN A 184 2.29 1.28 -4.23
N SER A 185 2.78 2.16 -5.09
CA SER A 185 4.21 2.37 -5.31
C SER A 185 4.91 2.87 -4.06
N ASP A 186 4.34 3.90 -3.40
CA ASP A 186 4.88 4.45 -2.17
C ASP A 186 4.83 3.43 -1.03
N MET A 187 3.77 2.61 -0.98
CA MET A 187 3.63 1.55 0.01
C MET A 187 4.71 0.46 -0.14
N VAL A 188 5.10 0.11 -1.39
CA VAL A 188 6.22 -0.80 -1.64
C VAL A 188 7.53 -0.20 -1.12
N GLU A 189 7.79 1.07 -1.42
CA GLU A 189 9.02 1.74 -0.98
C GLU A 189 9.08 1.82 0.55
N LEU A 190 7.99 2.26 1.20
CA LEU A 190 7.87 2.26 2.65
C LEU A 190 8.08 0.86 3.24
N TRP A 191 7.48 -0.16 2.63
CA TRP A 191 7.62 -1.56 3.07
C TRP A 191 9.08 -2.02 3.07
N LEU A 192 9.86 -1.61 2.09
CA LEU A 192 11.28 -1.98 2.00
C LEU A 192 12.18 -1.18 2.93
N MET A 193 11.79 0.07 3.26
CA MET A 193 12.63 1.01 4.01
C MET A 193 12.36 1.04 5.51
N VAL A 194 11.30 0.42 6.03
CA VAL A 194 11.03 0.35 7.47
C VAL A 194 11.20 -1.06 8.00
N GLN A 195 11.47 -1.21 9.28
CA GLN A 195 11.55 -2.50 9.97
C GLN A 195 10.38 -2.65 10.96
N ASP A 196 10.17 -3.86 11.45
CA ASP A 196 9.22 -4.09 12.54
C ASP A 196 9.68 -3.35 13.80
N ASN A 197 8.75 -2.76 14.52
CA ASN A 197 8.95 -1.90 15.68
C ASN A 197 9.62 -0.55 15.36
N THR A 198 9.71 -0.13 14.09
CA THR A 198 10.09 1.24 13.76
C THR A 198 9.12 2.20 14.46
N PRO A 199 9.61 3.19 15.23
CA PRO A 199 8.76 4.20 15.86
C PRO A 199 8.07 5.05 14.79
N ILE A 200 6.82 5.41 15.09
CA ILE A 200 6.01 6.32 14.29
C ILE A 200 5.42 7.40 15.18
N GLU A 201 5.62 8.65 14.82
CA GLU A 201 4.96 9.79 15.43
C GLU A 201 3.92 10.39 14.46
N ILE A 202 2.70 10.59 14.94
CA ILE A 202 1.60 11.19 14.18
C ILE A 202 1.25 12.52 14.85
N ARG A 203 1.47 13.61 14.12
CA ARG A 203 1.24 14.99 14.57
C ARG A 203 0.06 15.62 13.83
N PRO A 204 -0.56 16.65 14.41
CA PRO A 204 -1.57 17.48 13.77
C PRO A 204 -1.19 18.03 12.40
#